data_b1139633bdb4d0606cd6e924815b5a41
#
_entry.id   b1139633bdb4d0606cd6e924815b5a41
#
_cell.length_a   1.000
_cell.length_b   1.000
_cell.length_c   1.000
_cell.angle_alpha   90.00
_cell.angle_beta   90.00
_cell.angle_gamma   90.00
#
_symmetry.space_group_name_H-M   'P 1'
#
loop_
_entity.id
_entity.type
_entity.pdbx_description
1 polymer ?
#
loop_
_entity_poly.entity_id
_entity_poly.type
_entity_poly.pdbx_seq_one_letter_code
_entity_poly.pdbx_strand_id
1 'polypeptide(L)'
;MKPRNASGTTAEQDALQASQPREERPADGRAALLEQLPLDGESSDILSMYLRDVRRTVLFTPQEEFDTAVRARGGDFAARQSMIEHNLRLVVSIAKSYLGRGVPLSDLIEEGNLGLMHAIDKFEPERGFRFSTYATWWIRQAVERAVMNQGRAIRLPVHVVRELQQVLRA
;
A
#
# COMPACT_ATOMS: atom_id res chain seq x y z
N MET A 1 -9.52 -43.22 15.26
CA MET A 1 -10.12 -41.91 14.96
C MET A 1 -8.99 -40.90 14.87
N LYS A 2 -8.56 -40.56 13.65
CA LYS A 2 -7.45 -39.61 13.40
C LYS A 2 -8.01 -38.21 13.28
N PRO A 3 -7.41 -37.15 13.85
CA PRO A 3 -7.73 -35.77 13.49
C PRO A 3 -6.97 -35.36 12.21
N ARG A 4 -7.70 -34.76 11.29
CA ARG A 4 -7.22 -34.19 10.01
C ARG A 4 -6.89 -32.70 10.16
N ASN A 5 -5.80 -32.33 9.50
CA ASN A 5 -5.53 -31.06 8.81
C ASN A 5 -5.34 -29.75 9.61
N ALA A 6 -4.07 -29.43 9.74
CA ALA A 6 -3.54 -28.07 9.78
C ALA A 6 -2.51 -27.93 8.64
N SER A 7 -2.94 -27.70 7.40
CA SER A 7 -2.05 -27.58 6.23
C SER A 7 -2.38 -26.38 5.31
N GLY A 8 -2.98 -25.31 5.87
CA GLY A 8 -3.30 -24.11 5.10
C GLY A 8 -2.34 -22.92 5.29
N THR A 9 -1.56 -22.91 6.36
CA THR A 9 -0.83 -21.69 6.78
C THR A 9 0.60 -21.62 6.21
N THR A 10 1.19 -22.74 5.84
CA THR A 10 2.60 -22.81 5.43
C THR A 10 2.82 -22.34 3.99
N ALA A 11 1.86 -22.59 3.09
CA ALA A 11 1.99 -22.21 1.68
C ALA A 11 1.85 -20.68 1.45
N GLU A 12 1.06 -19.99 2.26
CA GLU A 12 0.94 -18.53 2.23
C GLU A 12 2.18 -17.84 2.82
N GLN A 13 2.79 -18.45 3.81
CA GLN A 13 4.02 -17.96 4.44
C GLN A 13 5.25 -18.17 3.54
N ASP A 14 5.34 -19.29 2.82
CA ASP A 14 6.40 -19.57 1.85
C ASP A 14 6.30 -18.68 0.60
N ALA A 15 5.07 -18.34 0.14
CA ALA A 15 4.87 -17.39 -0.95
C ALA A 15 5.27 -15.95 -0.56
N LEU A 16 5.13 -15.57 0.72
CA LEU A 16 5.58 -14.28 1.26
C LEU A 16 7.11 -14.19 1.36
N GLN A 17 7.80 -15.31 1.61
CA GLN A 17 9.26 -15.35 1.70
C GLN A 17 9.95 -15.40 0.32
N ALA A 18 9.32 -15.98 -0.68
CA ALA A 18 9.86 -16.09 -2.04
C ALA A 18 9.73 -14.80 -2.87
N SER A 19 8.95 -13.82 -2.41
CA SER A 19 8.69 -12.56 -3.13
C SER A 19 9.34 -11.34 -2.50
N GLN A 20 10.39 -11.50 -1.67
CA GLN A 20 11.14 -10.35 -1.14
C GLN A 20 11.95 -9.72 -2.29
N PRO A 21 11.64 -8.49 -2.71
CA PRO A 21 12.51 -7.74 -3.62
C PRO A 21 13.80 -7.40 -2.87
N ARG A 22 14.93 -7.62 -3.56
CA ARG A 22 16.25 -7.14 -3.15
C ARG A 22 16.19 -5.67 -2.79
N GLU A 23 16.95 -5.28 -1.78
CA GLU A 23 17.15 -3.93 -1.25
C GLU A 23 17.15 -2.87 -2.35
N GLU A 24 16.07 -2.11 -2.47
CA GLU A 24 16.06 -0.87 -3.22
C GLU A 24 16.36 0.30 -2.26
N ARG A 25 17.36 1.06 -2.65
CA ARG A 25 17.94 2.22 -1.97
C ARG A 25 16.93 3.26 -1.46
N PRO A 26 17.35 4.12 -0.52
CA PRO A 26 16.47 4.97 0.27
C PRO A 26 15.67 6.00 -0.53
N ALA A 27 14.52 6.30 0.04
CA ALA A 27 13.39 7.04 -0.47
C ALA A 27 13.60 8.55 -0.78
N ASP A 28 14.84 9.05 -0.84
CA ASP A 28 15.10 10.50 -0.99
C ASP A 28 14.74 11.08 -2.37
N GLY A 29 14.68 10.27 -3.41
CA GLY A 29 14.24 10.71 -4.74
C GLY A 29 12.71 10.78 -4.92
N ARG A 30 11.94 10.18 -4.01
CA ARG A 30 10.46 10.10 -4.13
C ARG A 30 9.73 11.32 -3.55
N ALA A 31 10.37 12.08 -2.67
CA ALA A 31 9.77 13.31 -2.11
C ALA A 31 9.61 14.40 -3.19
N ALA A 32 10.56 14.51 -4.10
CA ALA A 32 10.53 15.48 -5.20
C ALA A 32 9.42 15.23 -6.23
N LEU A 33 8.95 13.97 -6.37
CA LEU A 33 7.87 13.63 -7.30
C LEU A 33 6.49 14.11 -6.81
N LEU A 34 6.37 14.45 -5.51
CA LEU A 34 5.14 14.98 -4.92
C LEU A 34 4.86 16.43 -5.31
N GLU A 35 5.83 17.15 -5.85
CA GLU A 35 5.70 18.58 -6.21
C GLU A 35 5.18 18.84 -7.63
N GLN A 36 5.09 17.84 -8.50
CA GLN A 36 4.91 18.04 -9.96
C GLN A 36 3.56 17.53 -10.51
N LEU A 37 2.46 17.57 -9.74
CA LEU A 37 1.16 17.22 -10.32
C LEU A 37 0.40 18.45 -10.81
N PRO A 38 0.04 18.52 -12.11
CA PRO A 38 -1.04 19.37 -12.56
C PRO A 38 -2.36 18.77 -12.04
N LEU A 39 -3.14 19.57 -11.36
CA LEU A 39 -4.45 19.22 -10.83
C LEU A 39 -5.47 20.04 -11.59
N ASP A 40 -6.12 19.45 -12.57
CA ASP A 40 -7.15 20.11 -13.37
C ASP A 40 -8.55 19.74 -12.85
N GLY A 41 -9.35 20.75 -12.47
CA GLY A 41 -10.77 20.62 -12.16
C GLY A 41 -11.15 20.70 -10.68
N GLU A 42 -12.43 20.90 -10.39
CA GLU A 42 -13.00 21.11 -9.03
C GLU A 42 -12.79 19.95 -8.05
N SER A 43 -12.64 18.72 -8.51
CA SER A 43 -12.15 17.59 -7.72
C SER A 43 -10.70 17.77 -7.24
N SER A 44 -9.98 18.69 -7.85
CA SER A 44 -8.61 19.10 -7.59
C SER A 44 -8.45 19.76 -6.23
N ASP A 45 -9.41 20.55 -5.74
CA ASP A 45 -9.25 21.29 -4.50
C ASP A 45 -9.27 20.38 -3.26
N ILE A 46 -10.17 19.40 -3.22
CA ILE A 46 -10.27 18.45 -2.10
C ILE A 46 -9.04 17.54 -2.07
N LEU A 47 -8.64 16.99 -3.23
CA LEU A 47 -7.46 16.15 -3.33
C LEU A 47 -6.19 16.94 -2.99
N SER A 48 -6.09 18.18 -3.45
CA SER A 48 -4.97 19.07 -3.14
C SER A 48 -4.86 19.36 -1.66
N MET A 49 -5.99 19.59 -1.00
CA MET A 49 -6.08 19.81 0.45
C MET A 49 -5.63 18.56 1.21
N TYR A 50 -6.13 17.40 0.83
CA TYR A 50 -5.71 16.11 1.38
C TYR A 50 -4.20 15.89 1.23
N LEU A 51 -3.65 16.07 0.02
CA LEU A 51 -2.22 15.89 -0.24
C LEU A 51 -1.36 16.87 0.55
N ARG A 52 -1.83 18.09 0.75
CA ARG A 52 -1.16 19.09 1.59
C ARG A 52 -1.11 18.66 3.06
N ASP A 53 -2.21 18.13 3.58
CA ASP A 53 -2.28 17.70 4.98
C ASP A 53 -1.42 16.44 5.22
N VAL A 54 -1.44 15.48 4.30
CA VAL A 54 -0.56 14.30 4.32
C VAL A 54 0.91 14.69 4.32
N ARG A 55 1.30 15.76 3.61
CA ARG A 55 2.70 16.25 3.59
C ARG A 55 3.16 16.83 4.93
N ARG A 56 2.26 17.38 5.74
CA ARG A 56 2.57 18.00 7.03
C ARG A 56 2.91 16.99 8.10
N THR A 57 2.46 15.75 7.96
CA THR A 57 2.71 14.70 8.93
C THR A 57 4.19 14.32 8.92
N VAL A 58 4.84 14.39 10.08
CA VAL A 58 6.24 14.02 10.27
C VAL A 58 6.36 12.49 10.22
N LEU A 59 7.45 11.98 9.67
CA LEU A 59 7.71 10.54 9.64
C LEU A 59 8.16 10.05 11.03
N PHE A 60 7.76 8.84 11.39
CA PHE A 60 8.25 8.19 12.60
C PHE A 60 9.73 7.87 12.53
N THR A 61 10.42 8.06 13.65
CA THR A 61 11.71 7.41 13.89
C THR A 61 11.49 5.89 14.03
N PRO A 62 12.52 5.06 13.85
CA PRO A 62 12.39 3.60 14.01
C PRO A 62 11.84 3.18 15.37
N GLN A 63 12.21 3.89 16.45
CA GLN A 63 11.76 3.59 17.79
C GLN A 63 10.28 3.97 17.99
N GLU A 64 9.88 5.16 17.56
CA GLU A 64 8.47 5.58 17.62
C GLU A 64 7.56 4.67 16.80
N GLU A 65 8.03 4.23 15.63
CA GLU A 65 7.31 3.27 14.78
C GLU A 65 7.07 1.95 15.52
N PHE A 66 8.12 1.42 16.16
CA PHE A 66 8.04 0.19 16.92
C PHE A 66 7.07 0.32 18.10
N ASP A 67 7.24 1.34 18.95
CA ASP A 67 6.43 1.55 20.15
C ASP A 67 4.94 1.77 19.79
N THR A 68 4.70 2.54 18.73
CA THR A 68 3.33 2.80 18.25
C THR A 68 2.69 1.55 17.66
N ALA A 69 3.45 0.75 16.90
CA ALA A 69 2.97 -0.50 16.31
C ALA A 69 2.61 -1.54 17.39
N VAL A 70 3.44 -1.67 18.44
CA VAL A 70 3.16 -2.56 19.57
C VAL A 70 1.86 -2.15 20.26
N ARG A 71 1.66 -0.86 20.54
CA ARG A 71 0.43 -0.34 21.14
C ARG A 71 -0.80 -0.55 20.26
N ALA A 72 -0.67 -0.28 18.96
CA ALA A 72 -1.75 -0.47 17.99
C ALA A 72 -2.21 -1.94 17.94
N ARG A 73 -1.26 -2.88 17.98
CA ARG A 73 -1.54 -4.32 18.04
C ARG A 73 -2.18 -4.75 19.36
N GLY A 74 -1.88 -4.04 20.43
CA GLY A 74 -2.54 -4.20 21.75
C GLY A 74 -3.97 -3.66 21.82
N GLY A 75 -4.50 -3.09 20.71
CA GLY A 75 -5.86 -2.57 20.64
C GLY A 75 -5.97 -1.07 20.96
N ASP A 76 -4.86 -0.34 21.10
CA ASP A 76 -4.87 1.10 21.28
C ASP A 76 -5.30 1.77 19.97
N PHE A 77 -6.54 2.29 19.96
CA PHE A 77 -7.11 2.96 18.79
C PHE A 77 -6.32 4.22 18.38
N ALA A 78 -5.84 5.02 19.35
CA ALA A 78 -5.07 6.22 19.06
C ALA A 78 -3.72 5.88 18.42
N ALA A 79 -3.06 4.82 18.88
CA ALA A 79 -1.83 4.32 18.27
C ALA A 79 -2.07 3.79 16.85
N ARG A 80 -3.18 3.07 16.62
CA ARG A 80 -3.57 2.61 15.28
C ARG A 80 -3.84 3.78 14.33
N GLN A 81 -4.55 4.79 14.78
CA GLN A 81 -4.82 6.02 14.04
C GLN A 81 -3.50 6.73 13.67
N SER A 82 -2.60 6.86 14.62
CA SER A 82 -1.27 7.46 14.41
C SER A 82 -0.45 6.67 13.39
N MET A 83 -0.47 5.33 13.43
CA MET A 83 0.19 4.49 12.42
C MET A 83 -0.36 4.75 11.02
N ILE A 84 -1.66 4.94 10.86
CA ILE A 84 -2.27 5.29 9.57
C ILE A 84 -1.75 6.64 9.10
N GLU A 85 -1.94 7.69 9.90
CA GLU A 85 -1.64 9.08 9.53
C GLU A 85 -0.18 9.28 9.09
N HIS A 86 0.77 8.71 9.84
CA HIS A 86 2.20 8.83 9.54
C HIS A 86 2.65 8.04 8.30
N ASN A 87 1.81 7.13 7.80
CA ASN A 87 2.12 6.31 6.62
C ASN A 87 1.26 6.63 5.38
N LEU A 88 0.37 7.62 5.42
CA LEU A 88 -0.42 8.06 4.25
C LEU A 88 0.47 8.52 3.08
N ARG A 89 1.63 9.13 3.36
CA ARG A 89 2.60 9.53 2.33
C ARG A 89 3.09 8.35 1.51
N LEU A 90 3.28 7.19 2.14
CA LEU A 90 3.69 5.96 1.45
C LEU A 90 2.60 5.51 0.47
N VAL A 91 1.33 5.55 0.89
CA VAL A 91 0.19 5.23 0.03
C VAL A 91 0.15 6.12 -1.20
N VAL A 92 0.22 7.44 -1.01
CA VAL A 92 0.23 8.41 -2.11
C VAL A 92 1.39 8.16 -3.08
N SER A 93 2.59 7.89 -2.57
CA SER A 93 3.77 7.59 -3.38
C SER A 93 3.57 6.36 -4.27
N ILE A 94 2.96 5.30 -3.72
CA ILE A 94 2.69 4.07 -4.48
C ILE A 94 1.56 4.31 -5.49
N ALA A 95 0.43 4.91 -5.07
CA ALA A 95 -0.71 5.19 -5.94
C ALA A 95 -0.33 5.99 -7.18
N LYS A 96 0.56 6.98 -7.05
CA LYS A 96 1.07 7.77 -8.17
C LYS A 96 1.74 6.95 -9.27
N SER A 97 2.41 5.86 -8.94
CA SER A 97 3.06 4.99 -9.92
C SER A 97 2.06 4.24 -10.83
N TYR A 98 0.77 4.30 -10.48
CA TYR A 98 -0.32 3.68 -11.23
C TYR A 98 -1.20 4.68 -11.98
N LEU A 99 -0.82 5.96 -12.02
CA LEU A 99 -1.51 6.97 -12.82
C LEU A 99 -1.58 6.60 -14.31
N GLY A 100 -2.65 7.04 -14.98
CA GLY A 100 -2.86 6.77 -16.40
C GLY A 100 -3.36 5.36 -16.73
N ARG A 101 -3.71 4.55 -15.73
CA ARG A 101 -4.23 3.18 -15.93
C ARG A 101 -5.76 3.07 -15.90
N GLY A 102 -6.46 4.19 -16.10
CA GLY A 102 -7.94 4.20 -16.18
C GLY A 102 -8.65 4.30 -14.83
N VAL A 103 -7.95 4.50 -13.73
CA VAL A 103 -8.51 4.72 -12.40
C VAL A 103 -8.04 6.09 -11.88
N PRO A 104 -8.94 6.92 -11.33
CA PRO A 104 -8.59 8.20 -10.75
C PRO A 104 -7.61 8.05 -9.57
N LEU A 105 -6.76 9.06 -9.33
CA LEU A 105 -5.79 9.03 -8.23
C LEU A 105 -6.47 8.93 -6.86
N SER A 106 -7.61 9.59 -6.66
CA SER A 106 -8.42 9.51 -5.45
C SER A 106 -8.76 8.06 -5.10
N ASP A 107 -9.28 7.33 -6.09
CA ASP A 107 -9.71 5.94 -5.90
C ASP A 107 -8.51 5.01 -5.64
N LEU A 108 -7.37 5.25 -6.33
CA LEU A 108 -6.13 4.51 -6.07
C LEU A 108 -5.60 4.75 -4.66
N ILE A 109 -5.74 5.98 -4.13
CA ILE A 109 -5.36 6.32 -2.75
C ILE A 109 -6.30 5.60 -1.76
N GLU A 110 -7.61 5.62 -1.99
CA GLU A 110 -8.57 4.96 -1.11
C GLU A 110 -8.32 3.45 -1.02
N GLU A 111 -8.14 2.79 -2.15
CA GLU A 111 -7.78 1.37 -2.19
C GLU A 111 -6.42 1.10 -1.54
N GLY A 112 -5.45 1.99 -1.76
CA GLY A 112 -4.15 1.94 -1.10
C GLY A 112 -4.25 2.09 0.42
N ASN A 113 -5.14 2.95 0.92
CA ASN A 113 -5.42 3.11 2.34
C ASN A 113 -6.02 1.83 2.96
N LEU A 114 -6.90 1.11 2.22
CA LEU A 114 -7.38 -0.21 2.67
C LEU A 114 -6.23 -1.20 2.79
N GLY A 115 -5.29 -1.20 1.84
CA GLY A 115 -4.07 -2.00 1.91
C GLY A 115 -3.19 -1.63 3.10
N LEU A 116 -3.04 -0.34 3.40
CA LEU A 116 -2.30 0.17 4.56
C LEU A 116 -2.92 -0.32 5.87
N MET A 117 -4.24 -0.19 6.04
CA MET A 117 -4.95 -0.65 7.24
C MET A 117 -4.76 -2.15 7.45
N HIS A 118 -4.86 -2.94 6.38
CA HIS A 118 -4.61 -4.38 6.45
C HIS A 118 -3.16 -4.71 6.84
N ALA A 119 -2.19 -3.93 6.36
CA ALA A 119 -0.80 -4.08 6.75
C ALA A 119 -0.59 -3.78 8.25
N ILE A 120 -1.22 -2.74 8.80
CA ILE A 120 -1.13 -2.38 10.22
C ILE A 120 -1.66 -3.52 11.10
N ASP A 121 -2.80 -4.10 10.72
CA ASP A 121 -3.44 -5.17 11.51
C ASP A 121 -2.60 -6.47 11.53
N LYS A 122 -1.72 -6.67 10.55
CA LYS A 122 -0.89 -7.88 10.43
C LYS A 122 0.59 -7.65 10.69
N PHE A 123 1.00 -6.43 10.96
CA PHE A 123 2.41 -6.11 11.18
C PHE A 123 2.93 -6.66 12.51
N GLU A 124 4.09 -7.28 12.46
CA GLU A 124 4.81 -7.82 13.63
C GLU A 124 6.12 -7.04 13.81
N PRO A 125 6.13 -5.99 14.67
CA PRO A 125 7.30 -5.14 14.85
C PRO A 125 8.51 -5.89 15.42
N GLU A 126 8.27 -7.00 16.14
CA GLU A 126 9.31 -7.84 16.75
C GLU A 126 10.25 -8.50 15.72
N ARG A 127 9.85 -8.56 14.45
CA ARG A 127 10.70 -9.08 13.36
C ARG A 127 11.85 -8.15 12.97
N GLY A 128 11.90 -6.92 13.49
CA GLY A 128 12.99 -5.96 13.28
C GLY A 128 13.01 -5.28 11.91
N PHE A 129 12.00 -5.46 11.07
CA PHE A 129 11.87 -4.77 9.79
C PHE A 129 11.09 -3.46 9.96
N ARG A 130 11.41 -2.46 9.11
CA ARG A 130 10.62 -1.24 9.03
C ARG A 130 9.22 -1.53 8.50
N PHE A 131 8.22 -0.86 9.08
CA PHE A 131 6.83 -1.00 8.67
C PHE A 131 6.63 -0.70 7.17
N SER A 132 7.31 0.32 6.64
CA SER A 132 7.22 0.71 5.22
C SER A 132 7.59 -0.42 4.27
N THR A 133 8.57 -1.27 4.62
CA THR A 133 8.97 -2.43 3.81
C THR A 133 7.83 -3.44 3.69
N TYR A 134 7.18 -3.74 4.80
CA TYR A 134 6.05 -4.67 4.86
C TYR A 134 4.78 -4.09 4.21
N ALA A 135 4.43 -2.84 4.55
CA ALA A 135 3.23 -2.18 4.06
C ALA A 135 3.24 -1.94 2.55
N THR A 136 4.40 -1.70 1.94
CA THR A 136 4.52 -1.48 0.49
C THR A 136 3.91 -2.63 -0.31
N TRP A 137 4.08 -3.87 0.12
CA TRP A 137 3.52 -5.04 -0.56
C TRP A 137 1.98 -5.03 -0.52
N TRP A 138 1.39 -4.78 0.64
CA TRP A 138 -0.07 -4.75 0.82
C TRP A 138 -0.73 -3.60 0.08
N ILE A 139 -0.13 -2.41 0.15
CA ILE A 139 -0.60 -1.23 -0.56
C ILE A 139 -0.56 -1.47 -2.07
N ARG A 140 0.57 -1.99 -2.58
CA ARG A 140 0.72 -2.30 -4.00
C ARG A 140 -0.32 -3.32 -4.47
N GLN A 141 -0.52 -4.39 -3.73
CA GLN A 141 -1.52 -5.41 -4.05
C GLN A 141 -2.93 -4.84 -4.12
N ALA A 142 -3.31 -3.98 -3.16
CA ALA A 142 -4.62 -3.34 -3.13
C ALA A 142 -4.82 -2.43 -4.36
N VAL A 143 -3.84 -1.58 -4.66
CA VAL A 143 -3.87 -0.67 -5.82
C VAL A 143 -3.90 -1.46 -7.15
N GLU A 144 -3.10 -2.50 -7.30
CA GLU A 144 -3.11 -3.35 -8.51
C GLU A 144 -4.45 -4.06 -8.70
N ARG A 145 -5.05 -4.53 -7.61
CA ARG A 145 -6.38 -5.14 -7.63
C ARG A 145 -7.44 -4.13 -8.07
N ALA A 146 -7.38 -2.89 -7.60
CA ALA A 146 -8.27 -1.82 -8.03
C ALA A 146 -8.11 -1.52 -9.52
N VAL A 147 -6.89 -1.38 -10.01
CA VAL A 147 -6.61 -1.17 -11.44
C VAL A 147 -7.16 -2.31 -12.29
N MET A 148 -7.00 -3.56 -11.88
CA MET A 148 -7.54 -4.71 -12.60
C MET A 148 -9.08 -4.76 -12.61
N ASN A 149 -9.71 -4.31 -11.54
CA ASN A 149 -11.17 -4.37 -11.39
C ASN A 149 -11.89 -3.16 -11.98
N GLN A 150 -11.29 -1.97 -11.90
CA GLN A 150 -11.94 -0.69 -12.21
C GLN A 150 -11.34 0.00 -13.45
N GLY A 151 -10.13 -0.37 -13.88
CA GLY A 151 -9.41 0.28 -14.97
C GLY A 151 -10.04 0.08 -16.36
N ARG A 152 -11.11 -0.73 -16.48
CA ARG A 152 -11.81 -1.00 -17.75
C ARG A 152 -13.31 -0.94 -17.57
N ALA A 153 -14.02 -0.39 -18.56
CA ALA A 153 -15.50 -0.34 -18.58
C ALA A 153 -16.14 -1.73 -18.53
N ILE A 154 -15.49 -2.75 -19.12
CA ILE A 154 -15.91 -4.15 -19.05
C ILE A 154 -14.87 -4.89 -18.21
N ARG A 155 -15.31 -5.46 -17.08
CA ARG A 155 -14.46 -6.26 -16.20
C ARG A 155 -14.02 -7.54 -16.91
N LEU A 156 -12.72 -7.70 -17.11
CA LEU A 156 -12.13 -8.92 -17.66
C LEU A 156 -11.63 -9.83 -16.53
N PRO A 157 -11.73 -11.15 -16.69
CA PRO A 157 -11.08 -12.10 -15.78
C PRO A 157 -9.56 -11.87 -15.71
N VAL A 158 -8.97 -12.12 -14.54
CA VAL A 158 -7.55 -11.82 -14.27
C VAL A 158 -6.58 -12.54 -15.25
N HIS A 159 -6.91 -13.77 -15.65
CA HIS A 159 -6.09 -14.52 -16.61
C HIS A 159 -6.02 -13.83 -17.98
N VAL A 160 -7.17 -13.31 -18.49
CA VAL A 160 -7.22 -12.58 -19.76
C VAL A 160 -6.42 -11.28 -19.71
N VAL A 161 -6.47 -10.58 -18.57
CA VAL A 161 -5.68 -9.35 -18.39
C VAL A 161 -4.19 -9.65 -18.40
N ARG A 162 -3.75 -10.76 -17.80
CA ARG A 162 -2.34 -11.18 -17.79
C ARG A 162 -1.86 -11.55 -19.19
N GLU A 163 -2.63 -12.31 -19.95
CA GLU A 163 -2.31 -12.67 -21.35
C GLU A 163 -2.18 -11.43 -22.23
N LEU A 164 -3.15 -10.50 -22.10
CA LEU A 164 -3.09 -9.24 -22.84
C LEU A 164 -1.84 -8.41 -22.50
N GLN A 165 -1.43 -8.36 -21.23
CA GLN A 165 -0.21 -7.66 -20.82
C GLN A 165 1.06 -8.34 -21.37
N GLN A 166 1.07 -9.65 -21.54
CA GLN A 166 2.19 -10.35 -22.16
C GLN A 166 2.31 -10.02 -23.64
N VAL A 167 1.19 -9.99 -24.35
CA VAL A 167 1.16 -9.62 -25.79
C VAL A 167 1.60 -8.17 -26.01
N LEU A 168 1.20 -7.23 -25.12
CA LEU A 168 1.58 -5.81 -25.26
C LEU A 168 3.06 -5.53 -24.88
N ARG A 169 3.77 -6.47 -24.29
CA ARG A 169 5.20 -6.36 -23.95
C ARG A 169 6.13 -7.00 -25.00
N ALA A 170 5.59 -7.82 -25.89
CA ALA A 170 6.29 -8.42 -27.01
C ALA A 170 6.44 -7.47 -28.17
#